data_be7f3ec473327f4f7d1b3eaeea89cd57
#
_entry.id   be7f3ec473327f4f7d1b3eaeea89cd57
#
_cell.length_a   1.000
_cell.length_b   1.000
_cell.length_c   1.000
_cell.angle_alpha   90.00
_cell.angle_beta   90.00
_cell.angle_gamma   90.00
#
_symmetry.space_group_name_H-M   'P 1'
#
loop_
_entity.id
_entity.type
_entity.pdbx_description
1 polymer ?
#
loop_
_entity_poly.entity_id
_entity_poly.type
_entity_poly.pdbx_seq_one_letter_code
_entity_poly.pdbx_strand_id
1 'polypeptide(L)'
;MGLAALGSMDVLKVAALPLAELRDELNETCFLAVWGNQGATVVQIEPAVRAVTVVTQLGSVLPLLSSSTGLVFSAFLPSRETVELREREIQAGTAHALADDQAYATACEQIRHRGLHFVHGLLMPGVDALSAPVFNAIGQVAAVMTVVGPTSLFHADEDGPAAQHLLAATRAVSWRMGYQP
;
A
#
# COMPACT_ATOMS: atom_id res chain seq x y z
N MET A 1 20.71 -8.01 7.16
CA MET A 1 20.23 -6.80 7.86
C MET A 1 20.63 -5.51 7.13
N GLY A 2 21.89 -5.31 6.72
CA GLY A 2 22.36 -4.05 6.14
C GLY A 2 21.74 -3.65 4.81
N LEU A 3 21.61 -4.58 3.87
CA LEU A 3 21.08 -4.28 2.52
C LEU A 3 19.59 -3.95 2.54
N ALA A 4 18.78 -4.66 3.32
CA ALA A 4 17.36 -4.37 3.45
C ALA A 4 17.09 -3.02 4.15
N ALA A 5 17.88 -2.70 5.20
CA ALA A 5 17.77 -1.42 5.88
C ALA A 5 18.22 -0.24 4.99
N LEU A 6 19.27 -0.41 4.19
CA LEU A 6 19.72 0.60 3.22
C LEU A 6 18.68 0.83 2.13
N GLY A 7 18.07 -0.24 1.59
CA GLY A 7 17.01 -0.14 0.59
C GLY A 7 15.77 0.59 1.12
N SER A 8 15.37 0.33 2.38
CA SER A 8 14.25 1.03 3.02
C SER A 8 14.54 2.52 3.26
N MET A 9 15.78 2.86 3.64
CA MET A 9 16.20 4.25 3.80
C MET A 9 16.20 5.01 2.47
N ASP A 10 16.62 4.34 1.37
CA ASP A 10 16.63 4.94 0.05
C ASP A 10 15.22 5.23 -0.45
N VAL A 11 14.29 4.30 -0.27
CA VAL A 11 12.89 4.51 -0.69
C VAL A 11 12.21 5.63 0.10
N LEU A 12 12.50 5.79 1.39
CA LEU A 12 12.00 6.90 2.20
C LEU A 12 12.44 8.25 1.65
N LYS A 13 13.72 8.40 1.32
CA LYS A 13 14.27 9.63 0.76
C LYS A 13 13.67 9.95 -0.62
N VAL A 14 13.61 8.95 -1.48
CA VAL A 14 13.12 9.11 -2.85
C VAL A 14 11.62 9.38 -2.90
N ALA A 15 10.86 8.77 -2.01
CA ALA A 15 9.40 8.90 -1.96
C ALA A 15 8.91 10.18 -1.28
N ALA A 16 9.73 10.88 -0.51
CA ALA A 16 9.30 12.02 0.32
C ALA A 16 8.59 13.11 -0.49
N LEU A 17 9.20 13.60 -1.55
CA LEU A 17 8.61 14.64 -2.39
C LEU A 17 7.40 14.12 -3.20
N PRO A 18 7.48 12.99 -3.92
CA PRO A 18 6.31 12.47 -4.64
C PRO A 18 5.10 12.19 -3.75
N LEU A 19 5.32 11.75 -2.50
CA LEU A 19 4.24 11.52 -1.55
C LEU A 19 3.56 12.84 -1.12
N ALA A 20 4.35 13.88 -0.86
CA ALA A 20 3.83 15.21 -0.53
C ALA A 20 3.08 15.83 -1.71
N GLU A 21 3.60 15.71 -2.92
CA GLU A 21 2.93 16.18 -4.14
C GLU A 21 1.61 15.45 -4.37
N LEU A 22 1.57 14.13 -4.17
CA LEU A 22 0.34 13.34 -4.29
C LEU A 22 -0.72 13.80 -3.29
N ARG A 23 -0.34 14.03 -2.02
CA ARG A 23 -1.23 14.61 -1.01
C ARG A 23 -1.78 15.96 -1.45
N ASP A 24 -0.93 16.82 -1.99
CA ASP A 24 -1.34 18.17 -2.44
C ASP A 24 -2.30 18.10 -3.62
N GLU A 25 -2.07 17.22 -4.59
CA GLU A 25 -2.92 17.03 -5.76
C GLU A 25 -4.30 16.50 -5.39
N LEU A 26 -4.37 15.54 -4.48
CA LEU A 26 -5.62 14.87 -4.10
C LEU A 26 -6.29 15.48 -2.88
N ASN A 27 -5.54 16.22 -2.06
CA ASN A 27 -5.96 16.67 -0.73
C ASN A 27 -6.53 15.53 0.13
N GLU A 28 -5.90 14.36 0.05
CA GLU A 28 -6.17 13.20 0.86
C GLU A 28 -4.90 12.76 1.61
N THR A 29 -5.05 12.08 2.73
CA THR A 29 -3.92 11.53 3.45
C THR A 29 -3.24 10.46 2.61
N CYS A 30 -1.93 10.61 2.42
CA CYS A 30 -1.09 9.66 1.72
C CYS A 30 -0.02 9.12 2.66
N PHE A 31 0.29 7.85 2.56
CA PHE A 31 1.37 7.27 3.35
C PHE A 31 2.19 6.25 2.57
N LEU A 32 3.40 6.02 3.04
CA LEU A 32 4.32 5.00 2.56
C LEU A 32 4.45 3.91 3.61
N ALA A 33 4.33 2.66 3.20
CA ALA A 33 4.59 1.49 4.03
C ALA A 33 5.72 0.66 3.44
N VAL A 34 6.52 0.06 4.31
CA VAL A 34 7.54 -0.94 3.97
C VAL A 34 7.22 -2.26 4.64
N TRP A 35 7.77 -3.35 4.13
CA TRP A 35 7.60 -4.65 4.74
C TRP A 35 8.59 -4.83 5.89
N GLY A 36 8.06 -4.90 7.09
CA GLY A 36 8.83 -5.10 8.33
C GLY A 36 8.60 -6.48 8.93
N ASN A 37 9.19 -6.71 10.10
CA ASN A 37 9.10 -8.01 10.81
C ASN A 37 7.66 -8.39 11.19
N GLN A 38 6.80 -7.41 11.37
CA GLN A 38 5.40 -7.61 11.77
C GLN A 38 4.43 -7.53 10.58
N GLY A 39 4.91 -7.17 9.39
CA GLY A 39 4.10 -6.95 8.20
C GLY A 39 4.25 -5.53 7.63
N ALA A 40 3.21 -5.07 6.93
CA ALA A 40 3.18 -3.75 6.31
C ALA A 40 3.23 -2.64 7.37
N THR A 41 4.32 -1.90 7.43
CA THR A 41 4.59 -0.89 8.47
C THR A 41 4.63 0.50 7.87
N VAL A 42 3.83 1.41 8.41
CA VAL A 42 3.76 2.81 7.98
C VAL A 42 5.02 3.54 8.43
N VAL A 43 5.78 4.09 7.49
CA VAL A 43 7.07 4.74 7.75
C VAL A 43 7.09 6.22 7.39
N GLN A 44 6.11 6.71 6.61
CA GLN A 44 5.99 8.11 6.22
C GLN A 44 4.53 8.46 5.98
N ILE A 45 4.10 9.64 6.43
CA ILE A 45 2.71 10.12 6.30
C ILE A 45 2.71 11.58 5.85
N GLU A 46 1.85 11.87 4.87
CA GLU A 46 1.48 13.21 4.47
C GLU A 46 -0.03 13.37 4.71
N PRO A 47 -0.44 14.03 5.81
CA PRO A 47 -1.85 14.15 6.16
C PRO A 47 -2.58 15.15 5.24
N ALA A 48 -3.86 14.86 4.96
CA ALA A 48 -4.73 15.80 4.28
C ALA A 48 -4.89 17.10 5.08
N VAL A 49 -5.03 18.21 4.37
CA VAL A 49 -5.26 19.53 4.99
C VAL A 49 -6.77 19.79 5.02
N ARG A 50 -7.47 19.16 6.00
CA ARG A 50 -8.92 19.26 6.20
C ARG A 50 -9.25 19.27 7.69
N ALA A 51 -10.44 19.77 8.03
CA ALA A 51 -10.94 19.74 9.40
C ALA A 51 -11.20 18.31 9.90
N VAL A 52 -11.61 17.42 9.00
CA VAL A 52 -11.81 15.98 9.27
C VAL A 52 -10.92 15.19 8.33
N THR A 53 -10.00 14.41 8.87
CA THR A 53 -9.07 13.57 8.12
C THR A 53 -9.04 12.16 8.68
N VAL A 54 -8.63 11.21 7.84
CA VAL A 54 -8.28 9.85 8.30
C VAL A 54 -6.95 9.93 9.03
N VAL A 55 -6.92 9.46 10.27
CA VAL A 55 -5.70 9.46 11.10
C VAL A 55 -4.97 8.14 10.91
N THR A 56 -3.75 8.25 10.39
CA THR A 56 -2.79 7.14 10.30
C THR A 56 -1.57 7.51 11.13
N GLN A 57 -0.97 6.56 11.82
CA GLN A 57 0.18 6.81 12.68
C GLN A 57 1.45 6.14 12.14
N LEU A 58 2.58 6.83 12.29
CA LEU A 58 3.91 6.26 12.02
C LEU A 58 4.12 5.02 12.90
N GLY A 59 4.69 3.97 12.32
CA GLY A 59 4.93 2.71 12.99
C GLY A 59 3.72 1.77 13.06
N SER A 60 2.55 2.20 12.61
CA SER A 60 1.38 1.32 12.53
C SER A 60 1.65 0.15 11.61
N VAL A 61 1.28 -1.05 12.05
CA VAL A 61 1.31 -2.27 11.24
C VAL A 61 -0.09 -2.53 10.70
N LEU A 62 -0.21 -2.59 9.38
CA LEU A 62 -1.49 -2.80 8.71
C LEU A 62 -1.74 -4.30 8.49
N PRO A 63 -3.00 -4.76 8.60
CA PRO A 63 -3.32 -6.16 8.34
C PRO A 63 -2.99 -6.55 6.89
N LEU A 64 -2.62 -7.82 6.70
CA LEU A 64 -2.28 -8.35 5.38
C LEU A 64 -3.52 -8.47 4.49
N LEU A 65 -4.59 -9.07 5.01
CA LEU A 65 -5.76 -9.48 4.23
C LEU A 65 -6.91 -8.49 4.27
N SER A 66 -6.92 -7.56 5.22
CA SER A 66 -8.00 -6.58 5.39
C SER A 66 -7.56 -5.14 5.19
N SER A 67 -6.42 -4.91 4.56
CA SER A 67 -6.01 -3.58 4.10
C SER A 67 -5.57 -3.63 2.63
N SER A 68 -5.81 -2.56 1.92
CA SER A 68 -5.36 -2.37 0.54
C SER A 68 -3.82 -2.46 0.44
N THR A 69 -3.12 -1.84 1.39
CA THR A 69 -1.65 -1.89 1.50
C THR A 69 -1.13 -3.32 1.68
N GLY A 70 -1.72 -4.07 2.61
CA GLY A 70 -1.35 -5.46 2.87
C GLY A 70 -1.56 -6.36 1.65
N LEU A 71 -2.67 -6.18 0.96
CA LEU A 71 -2.98 -6.97 -0.25
C LEU A 71 -2.03 -6.67 -1.41
N VAL A 72 -1.57 -5.43 -1.56
CA VAL A 72 -0.54 -5.11 -2.55
C VAL A 72 0.79 -5.80 -2.19
N PHE A 73 1.20 -5.81 -0.93
CA PHE A 73 2.36 -6.61 -0.51
C PHE A 73 2.17 -8.10 -0.77
N SER A 74 0.98 -8.64 -0.47
CA SER A 74 0.65 -10.05 -0.77
C SER A 74 0.83 -10.40 -2.24
N ALA A 75 0.45 -9.50 -3.12
CA ALA A 75 0.52 -9.72 -4.56
C ALA A 75 1.95 -9.72 -5.11
N PHE A 76 2.86 -8.96 -4.52
CA PHE A 76 4.19 -8.71 -5.06
C PHE A 76 5.33 -9.30 -4.25
N LEU A 77 5.14 -9.63 -2.98
CA LEU A 77 6.14 -10.33 -2.18
C LEU A 77 6.16 -11.84 -2.50
N PRO A 78 7.31 -12.49 -2.32
CA PRO A 78 7.35 -13.95 -2.31
C PRO A 78 6.41 -14.52 -1.24
N SER A 79 5.66 -15.56 -1.57
CA SER A 79 4.68 -16.17 -0.65
C SER A 79 5.28 -16.61 0.69
N ARG A 80 6.57 -17.03 0.70
CA ARG A 80 7.29 -17.39 1.93
C ARG A 80 7.35 -16.27 2.96
N GLU A 81 7.25 -15.01 2.53
CA GLU A 81 7.30 -13.85 3.43
C GLU A 81 5.93 -13.49 4.03
N THR A 82 4.85 -13.92 3.41
CA THR A 82 3.48 -13.56 3.81
C THR A 82 2.69 -14.72 4.41
N VAL A 83 3.10 -15.97 4.20
CA VAL A 83 2.32 -17.16 4.56
C VAL A 83 2.02 -17.24 6.05
N GLU A 84 3.00 -17.00 6.90
CA GLU A 84 2.83 -17.10 8.37
C GLU A 84 1.85 -16.02 8.89
N LEU A 85 1.96 -14.80 8.38
CA LEU A 85 1.07 -13.71 8.75
C LEU A 85 -0.37 -13.98 8.25
N ARG A 86 -0.50 -14.49 7.03
CA ARG A 86 -1.79 -14.88 6.47
C ARG A 86 -2.46 -15.95 7.35
N GLU A 87 -1.73 -17.00 7.73
CA GLU A 87 -2.25 -18.07 8.60
C GLU A 87 -2.72 -17.53 9.94
N ARG A 88 -1.95 -16.62 10.55
CA ARG A 88 -2.34 -15.98 11.81
C ARG A 88 -3.63 -15.16 11.66
N GLU A 89 -3.78 -14.42 10.58
CA GLU A 89 -5.01 -13.63 10.35
C GLU A 89 -6.23 -14.52 10.07
N ILE A 90 -6.04 -15.64 9.36
CA ILE A 90 -7.09 -16.64 9.16
C ILE A 90 -7.52 -17.25 10.50
N GLN A 91 -6.59 -17.67 11.35
CA GLN A 91 -6.87 -18.21 12.68
C GLN A 91 -7.54 -17.20 13.61
N ALA A 92 -7.19 -15.93 13.50
CA ALA A 92 -7.80 -14.84 14.24
C ALA A 92 -9.21 -14.47 13.73
N GLY A 93 -9.66 -15.03 12.60
CA GLY A 93 -10.96 -14.74 12.02
C GLY A 93 -11.07 -13.37 11.35
N THR A 94 -9.94 -12.74 11.02
CA THR A 94 -9.89 -11.41 10.42
C THR A 94 -9.71 -11.43 8.90
N ALA A 95 -9.57 -12.61 8.30
CA ALA A 95 -9.27 -12.80 6.89
C ALA A 95 -10.49 -12.63 5.96
N HIS A 96 -11.70 -12.69 6.49
CA HIS A 96 -12.94 -12.60 5.72
C HIS A 96 -12.98 -13.58 4.52
N ALA A 97 -13.39 -13.09 3.35
CA ALA A 97 -13.46 -13.91 2.14
C ALA A 97 -12.08 -14.39 1.62
N LEU A 98 -10.99 -13.77 2.03
CA LEU A 98 -9.63 -14.12 1.61
C LEU A 98 -8.97 -15.22 2.46
N ALA A 99 -9.72 -15.84 3.37
CA ALA A 99 -9.32 -17.09 4.01
C ALA A 99 -9.27 -18.26 3.01
N ASP A 100 -10.11 -18.23 1.99
CA ASP A 100 -10.11 -19.18 0.89
C ASP A 100 -8.88 -18.98 0.00
N ASP A 101 -8.14 -20.08 -0.26
CA ASP A 101 -6.89 -20.02 -1.03
C ASP A 101 -7.10 -19.60 -2.49
N GLN A 102 -8.18 -20.02 -3.11
CA GLN A 102 -8.48 -19.64 -4.49
C GLN A 102 -8.87 -18.17 -4.60
N ALA A 103 -9.69 -17.68 -3.68
CA ALA A 103 -10.07 -16.28 -3.64
C ALA A 103 -8.85 -15.37 -3.40
N TYR A 104 -7.96 -15.78 -2.50
CA TYR A 104 -6.70 -15.07 -2.24
C TYR A 104 -5.79 -15.05 -3.48
N ALA A 105 -5.57 -16.19 -4.11
CA ALA A 105 -4.74 -16.28 -5.32
C ALA A 105 -5.30 -15.42 -6.45
N THR A 106 -6.61 -15.44 -6.67
CA THR A 106 -7.29 -14.61 -7.67
C THR A 106 -7.14 -13.12 -7.37
N ALA A 107 -7.31 -12.71 -6.12
CA ALA A 107 -7.12 -11.33 -5.71
C ALA A 107 -5.68 -10.85 -5.97
N CYS A 108 -4.68 -11.64 -5.60
CA CYS A 108 -3.27 -11.32 -5.85
C CYS A 108 -2.96 -11.19 -7.35
N GLU A 109 -3.50 -12.10 -8.17
CA GLU A 109 -3.32 -12.05 -9.63
C GLU A 109 -3.94 -10.80 -10.24
N GLN A 110 -5.15 -10.42 -9.83
CA GLN A 110 -5.80 -9.19 -10.27
C GLN A 110 -4.99 -7.95 -9.89
N ILE A 111 -4.46 -7.90 -8.68
CA ILE A 111 -3.61 -6.79 -8.22
C ILE A 111 -2.34 -6.71 -9.07
N ARG A 112 -1.67 -7.82 -9.33
CA ARG A 112 -0.48 -7.84 -10.22
C ARG A 112 -0.79 -7.35 -11.62
N HIS A 113 -1.94 -7.73 -12.16
CA HIS A 113 -2.37 -7.31 -13.49
C HIS A 113 -2.68 -5.81 -13.56
N ARG A 114 -3.38 -5.28 -12.56
CA ARG A 114 -3.77 -3.85 -12.51
C ARG A 114 -2.62 -2.95 -12.07
N GLY A 115 -1.70 -3.46 -11.26
CA GLY A 115 -0.63 -2.67 -10.65
C GLY A 115 -1.08 -1.80 -9.49
N LEU A 116 -2.29 -2.01 -8.98
CA LEU A 116 -2.87 -1.32 -7.83
C LEU A 116 -3.99 -2.14 -7.19
N HIS A 117 -4.40 -1.73 -6.00
CA HIS A 117 -5.59 -2.27 -5.34
C HIS A 117 -6.37 -1.17 -4.62
N PHE A 118 -7.67 -1.35 -4.56
CA PHE A 118 -8.57 -0.42 -3.87
C PHE A 118 -9.55 -1.19 -2.98
N VAL A 119 -9.95 -0.55 -1.89
CA VAL A 119 -10.93 -1.10 -0.95
C VAL A 119 -11.90 -0.01 -0.50
N HIS A 120 -13.15 -0.42 -0.26
CA HIS A 120 -14.20 0.44 0.25
C HIS A 120 -14.59 -0.03 1.65
N GLY A 121 -14.21 0.74 2.67
CA GLY A 121 -14.60 0.48 4.06
C GLY A 121 -14.11 -0.85 4.64
N LEU A 122 -13.11 -1.50 4.05
CA LEU A 122 -12.69 -2.85 4.44
C LEU A 122 -12.00 -2.86 5.81
N LEU A 123 -11.01 -2.01 6.00
CA LEU A 123 -10.27 -1.92 7.27
C LEU A 123 -11.06 -1.08 8.29
N MET A 124 -11.66 -0.01 7.83
CA MET A 124 -12.43 0.92 8.65
C MET A 124 -13.68 1.36 7.89
N PRO A 125 -14.91 1.13 8.44
CA PRO A 125 -16.14 1.58 7.81
C PRO A 125 -16.11 3.09 7.51
N GLY A 126 -16.51 3.47 6.30
CA GLY A 126 -16.52 4.86 5.86
C GLY A 126 -15.18 5.40 5.37
N VAL A 127 -14.16 4.57 5.30
CA VAL A 127 -12.83 4.93 4.78
C VAL A 127 -12.48 4.06 3.58
N ASP A 128 -12.18 4.71 2.46
CA ASP A 128 -11.67 4.07 1.25
C ASP A 128 -10.16 4.19 1.18
N ALA A 129 -9.52 3.23 0.55
CA ALA A 129 -8.08 3.23 0.33
C ALA A 129 -7.72 2.74 -1.07
N LEU A 130 -6.65 3.32 -1.60
CA LEU A 130 -6.07 2.98 -2.90
C LEU A 130 -4.57 2.85 -2.73
N SER A 131 -4.00 1.71 -3.14
CA SER A 131 -2.59 1.37 -2.93
C SER A 131 -1.91 0.89 -4.20
N ALA A 132 -0.65 1.27 -4.37
CA ALA A 132 0.17 0.81 -5.48
C ALA A 132 1.62 0.54 -5.05
N PRO A 133 2.31 -0.43 -5.69
CA PRO A 133 3.66 -0.80 -5.33
C PRO A 133 4.71 0.17 -5.86
N VAL A 134 5.80 0.27 -5.11
CA VAL A 134 7.06 0.87 -5.54
C VAL A 134 8.09 -0.24 -5.66
N PHE A 135 8.78 -0.31 -6.81
CA PHE A 135 9.77 -1.34 -7.10
C PHE A 135 11.20 -0.80 -6.99
N ASN A 136 12.12 -1.66 -6.59
CA ASN A 136 13.55 -1.39 -6.61
C ASN A 136 14.19 -1.77 -7.97
N ALA A 137 15.51 -1.56 -8.09
CA ALA A 137 16.26 -1.82 -9.33
C ALA A 137 16.21 -3.26 -9.84
N ILE A 138 15.94 -4.24 -8.97
CA ILE A 138 15.82 -5.66 -9.33
C ILE A 138 14.37 -6.13 -9.48
N GLY A 139 13.42 -5.20 -9.51
CA GLY A 139 12.01 -5.51 -9.73
C GLY A 139 11.27 -6.07 -8.52
N GLN A 140 11.84 -5.95 -7.33
CA GLN A 140 11.18 -6.35 -6.08
C GLN A 140 10.38 -5.18 -5.50
N VAL A 141 9.26 -5.47 -4.84
CA VAL A 141 8.51 -4.44 -4.13
C VAL A 141 9.34 -3.92 -2.94
N ALA A 142 9.64 -2.63 -2.97
CA ALA A 142 10.39 -1.94 -1.92
C ALA A 142 9.48 -1.26 -0.91
N ALA A 143 8.33 -0.78 -1.36
CA ALA A 143 7.35 -0.08 -0.56
C ALA A 143 5.97 -0.13 -1.24
N VAL A 144 4.95 0.26 -0.51
CA VAL A 144 3.60 0.49 -1.04
C VAL A 144 3.17 1.91 -0.64
N MET A 145 2.70 2.66 -1.62
CA MET A 145 2.15 3.99 -1.42
C MET A 145 0.63 3.89 -1.40
N THR A 146 0.01 4.52 -0.41
CA THR A 146 -1.44 4.42 -0.20
C THR A 146 -2.07 5.80 -0.01
N VAL A 147 -3.21 6.00 -0.63
CA VAL A 147 -4.11 7.14 -0.44
C VAL A 147 -5.32 6.66 0.35
N VAL A 148 -5.68 7.35 1.42
CA VAL A 148 -6.86 7.06 2.23
C VAL A 148 -7.71 8.30 2.39
N GLY A 149 -9.02 8.12 2.39
CA GLY A 149 -9.95 9.22 2.60
C GLY A 149 -11.35 8.75 2.98
N PRO A 150 -12.18 9.67 3.47
CA PRO A 150 -13.58 9.36 3.76
C PRO A 150 -14.31 8.97 2.48
N THR A 151 -15.10 7.90 2.51
CA THR A 151 -15.91 7.42 1.37
C THR A 151 -16.80 8.53 0.78
N SER A 152 -17.24 9.46 1.61
CA SER A 152 -18.08 10.59 1.17
C SER A 152 -17.34 11.65 0.34
N LEU A 153 -16.02 11.70 0.39
CA LEU A 153 -15.18 12.70 -0.26
C LEU A 153 -14.16 12.12 -1.24
N PHE A 154 -13.81 10.87 -1.06
CA PHE A 154 -12.79 10.17 -1.83
C PHE A 154 -13.35 8.84 -2.36
N HIS A 155 -13.29 8.66 -3.67
CA HIS A 155 -13.65 7.40 -4.31
C HIS A 155 -12.38 6.67 -4.76
N ALA A 156 -12.13 5.54 -4.13
CA ALA A 156 -11.07 4.63 -4.54
C ALA A 156 -11.60 3.73 -5.66
N ASP A 157 -11.18 3.98 -6.88
CA ASP A 157 -11.45 3.13 -8.04
C ASP A 157 -10.21 2.97 -8.92
N GLU A 158 -10.20 1.96 -9.81
CA GLU A 158 -9.01 1.64 -10.60
C GLU A 158 -8.76 2.60 -11.77
N ASP A 159 -9.77 3.31 -12.23
CA ASP A 159 -9.71 4.15 -13.44
C ASP A 159 -9.83 5.65 -13.15
N GLY A 160 -10.03 6.00 -11.89
CA GLY A 160 -10.26 7.38 -11.48
C GLY A 160 -8.99 8.24 -11.45
N PRO A 161 -9.16 9.57 -11.27
CA PRO A 161 -8.04 10.50 -11.17
C PRO A 161 -7.05 10.15 -10.04
N ALA A 162 -7.55 9.67 -8.91
CA ALA A 162 -6.72 9.28 -7.77
C ALA A 162 -5.79 8.11 -8.14
N ALA A 163 -6.29 7.10 -8.87
CA ALA A 163 -5.49 5.99 -9.36
C ALA A 163 -4.41 6.45 -10.34
N GLN A 164 -4.74 7.34 -11.25
CA GLN A 164 -3.77 7.89 -12.21
C GLN A 164 -2.66 8.67 -11.52
N HIS A 165 -2.98 9.53 -10.56
CA HIS A 165 -2.01 10.27 -9.77
C HIS A 165 -1.13 9.35 -8.91
N LEU A 166 -1.73 8.35 -8.25
CA LEU A 166 -1.00 7.38 -7.45
C LEU A 166 -0.02 6.56 -8.32
N LEU A 167 -0.48 6.05 -9.46
CA LEU A 167 0.39 5.29 -10.38
C LEU A 167 1.52 6.15 -10.95
N ALA A 168 1.27 7.40 -11.26
CA ALA A 168 2.31 8.33 -11.69
C ALA A 168 3.36 8.54 -10.58
N ALA A 169 2.93 8.74 -9.34
CA ALA A 169 3.82 8.92 -8.20
C ALA A 169 4.68 7.67 -7.94
N THR A 170 4.06 6.48 -7.90
CA THR A 170 4.79 5.22 -7.65
C THR A 170 5.76 4.87 -8.78
N ARG A 171 5.42 5.16 -10.03
CA ARG A 171 6.31 5.01 -11.18
C ARG A 171 7.52 5.94 -11.09
N ALA A 172 7.29 7.20 -10.70
CA ALA A 172 8.38 8.17 -10.53
C ALA A 172 9.36 7.74 -9.43
N VAL A 173 8.83 7.23 -8.29
CA VAL A 173 9.68 6.69 -7.21
C VAL A 173 10.43 5.45 -7.67
N SER A 174 9.74 4.49 -8.30
CA SER A 174 10.36 3.26 -8.82
C SER A 174 11.48 3.55 -9.82
N TRP A 175 11.25 4.48 -10.74
CA TRP A 175 12.28 4.95 -11.70
C TRP A 175 13.52 5.47 -10.98
N ARG A 176 13.34 6.33 -9.96
CA ARG A 176 14.45 6.86 -9.15
C ARG A 176 15.14 5.79 -8.31
N MET A 177 14.44 4.70 -7.99
CA MET A 177 15.02 3.51 -7.35
C MET A 177 15.79 2.61 -8.33
N GLY A 178 15.83 2.96 -9.61
CA GLY A 178 16.52 2.21 -10.66
C GLY A 178 15.67 1.14 -11.35
N TYR A 179 14.37 1.09 -11.07
CA TYR A 179 13.48 0.15 -11.73
C TYR A 179 13.25 0.52 -13.20
N GLN A 180 13.45 -0.46 -14.06
CA GLN A 180 13.14 -0.39 -15.50
C GLN A 180 12.21 -1.56 -15.82
N PRO A 181 10.94 -1.30 -16.21
CA PRO A 181 9.98 -2.35 -16.55
C PRO A 181 10.34 -3.11 -17.84
#